data_5ca9f915c0c2d290254abf3f02aa5742
#
_entry.id   5ca9f915c0c2d290254abf3f02aa5742
#
_cell.length_a   1.000
_cell.length_b   1.000
_cell.length_c   1.000
_cell.angle_alpha   90.00
_cell.angle_beta   90.00
_cell.angle_gamma   90.00
#
_symmetry.space_group_name_H-M   'P 1'
#
loop_
_entity.id
_entity.type
_entity.pdbx_description
1 polymer ?
#
loop_
_entity_poly.entity_id
_entity_poly.type
_entity_poly.pdbx_seq_one_letter_code
_entity_poly.pdbx_strand_id
1 'polypeptide(L)'
;DINELPQIKVKTKKSRLYHSDAIKERLEIFLSKKYDAQKDQNSNQRIRIEFDNDSCRIYIDIGGVSMYKRGYDKFVENAPIQDSLAASILLAGGIFQATGLIDPMCGSGTFSLENAAMIKNFHPAFSKTFAFEGQPAFKPDSFNYTKEHLPNYSFSENFLIHTFDINKKCIQTV
;
A
#
# COMPACT_ATOMS: atom_id res chain seq x y z
N ASP A 1 -4.57 -3.66 -24.66
CA ASP A 1 -4.96 -2.31 -25.12
C ASP A 1 -4.91 -1.38 -23.90
N ILE A 2 -4.14 -0.29 -24.00
CA ILE A 2 -4.10 0.74 -22.97
C ILE A 2 -5.24 1.72 -23.33
N ASN A 3 -6.37 1.58 -22.68
CA ASN A 3 -7.53 2.45 -22.92
C ASN A 3 -7.45 3.76 -22.15
N GLU A 4 -6.64 3.82 -21.11
CA GLU A 4 -6.47 4.96 -20.21
C GLU A 4 -5.00 5.35 -20.08
N LEU A 5 -4.72 6.65 -20.12
CA LEU A 5 -3.38 7.14 -19.88
C LEU A 5 -3.00 6.97 -18.41
N PRO A 6 -1.79 6.48 -18.12
CA PRO A 6 -1.29 6.43 -16.75
C PRO A 6 -1.09 7.84 -16.19
N GLN A 7 -1.21 7.99 -14.88
CA GLN A 7 -0.81 9.22 -14.20
C GLN A 7 0.72 9.33 -14.25
N ILE A 8 1.24 10.35 -14.94
CA ILE A 8 2.69 10.54 -15.09
C ILE A 8 3.18 11.57 -14.09
N LYS A 9 4.20 11.22 -13.31
CA LYS A 9 4.92 12.13 -12.42
C LYS A 9 6.39 12.19 -12.81
N VAL A 10 6.86 13.40 -13.12
CA VAL A 10 8.25 13.64 -13.50
C VAL A 10 8.97 14.42 -12.40
N LYS A 11 10.16 14.00 -12.03
CA LYS A 11 11.09 14.74 -11.18
C LYS A 11 12.40 14.94 -11.91
N THR A 12 12.97 16.12 -11.77
CA THR A 12 14.26 16.48 -12.38
C THR A 12 15.18 17.05 -11.32
N LYS A 13 16.45 16.65 -11.34
CA LYS A 13 17.49 17.15 -10.46
C LYS A 13 18.82 17.19 -11.20
N LYS A 14 19.49 18.34 -11.21
CA LYS A 14 20.80 18.52 -11.83
C LYS A 14 20.92 17.90 -13.23
N SER A 15 19.91 18.11 -14.08
CA SER A 15 19.84 17.53 -15.42
C SER A 15 19.56 18.60 -16.46
N ARG A 16 20.04 18.38 -17.69
CA ARG A 16 19.79 19.27 -18.84
C ARG A 16 18.30 19.34 -19.17
N LEU A 17 17.58 18.23 -19.00
CA LEU A 17 16.12 18.18 -19.03
C LEU A 17 15.59 18.54 -17.64
N TYR A 18 15.30 19.82 -17.40
CA TYR A 18 14.90 20.32 -16.08
C TYR A 18 13.43 20.74 -15.97
N HIS A 19 12.72 20.91 -17.10
CA HIS A 19 11.31 21.27 -17.10
C HIS A 19 10.41 20.02 -16.95
N SER A 20 10.08 19.64 -15.72
CA SER A 20 9.26 18.45 -15.41
C SER A 20 7.91 18.43 -16.11
N ASP A 21 7.24 19.60 -16.16
CA ASP A 21 5.89 19.70 -16.76
C ASP A 21 5.92 19.56 -18.28
N ALA A 22 6.90 20.15 -18.95
CA ALA A 22 7.07 19.99 -20.40
C ALA A 22 7.40 18.54 -20.79
N ILE A 23 8.20 17.84 -19.99
CA ILE A 23 8.49 16.41 -20.19
C ILE A 23 7.21 15.59 -20.02
N LYS A 24 6.43 15.85 -18.97
CA LYS A 24 5.16 15.19 -18.70
C LYS A 24 4.19 15.37 -19.86
N GLU A 25 3.95 16.61 -20.29
CA GLU A 25 3.04 16.93 -21.38
C GLU A 25 3.41 16.23 -22.69
N ARG A 26 4.70 16.24 -23.07
CA ARG A 26 5.17 15.55 -24.27
C ARG A 26 4.95 14.03 -24.20
N LEU A 27 5.14 13.44 -23.01
CA LEU A 27 4.91 12.01 -22.81
C LEU A 27 3.42 11.68 -22.87
N GLU A 28 2.56 12.50 -22.26
CA GLU A 28 1.10 12.34 -22.34
C GLU A 28 0.63 12.41 -23.79
N ILE A 29 1.08 13.39 -24.58
CA ILE A 29 0.77 13.53 -26.01
C ILE A 29 1.28 12.32 -26.82
N PHE A 30 2.49 11.86 -26.55
CA PHE A 30 3.06 10.71 -27.25
C PHE A 30 2.27 9.43 -26.97
N LEU A 31 1.96 9.16 -25.70
CA LEU A 31 1.24 7.97 -25.29
C LEU A 31 -0.21 7.98 -25.80
N SER A 32 -0.91 9.14 -25.73
CA SER A 32 -2.28 9.26 -26.24
C SER A 32 -2.35 8.96 -27.75
N LYS A 33 -1.40 9.49 -28.54
CA LYS A 33 -1.35 9.25 -29.97
C LYS A 33 -0.99 7.81 -30.32
N LYS A 34 -0.06 7.21 -29.57
CA LYS A 34 0.43 5.86 -29.86
C LYS A 34 -0.59 4.76 -29.51
N TYR A 35 -1.36 4.94 -28.46
CA TYR A 35 -2.26 3.93 -27.90
C TYR A 35 -3.75 4.30 -28.02
N ASP A 36 -4.08 5.45 -28.62
CA ASP A 36 -5.45 6.01 -28.69
C ASP A 36 -6.11 6.10 -27.29
N ALA A 37 -5.28 6.35 -26.26
CA ALA A 37 -5.69 6.32 -24.88
C ALA A 37 -6.17 7.70 -24.41
N GLN A 38 -7.29 7.71 -23.68
CA GLN A 38 -7.86 8.93 -23.10
C GLN A 38 -7.28 9.21 -21.73
N LYS A 39 -7.20 10.50 -21.39
CA LYS A 39 -6.72 10.93 -20.08
C LYS A 39 -7.80 10.70 -19.01
N ASP A 40 -7.52 9.80 -18.06
CA ASP A 40 -8.32 9.62 -16.87
C ASP A 40 -7.55 10.07 -15.62
N GLN A 41 -8.16 11.01 -14.87
CA GLN A 41 -7.58 11.50 -13.62
C GLN A 41 -7.63 10.45 -12.49
N ASN A 42 -8.50 9.46 -12.61
CA ASN A 42 -8.69 8.38 -11.63
C ASN A 42 -7.94 7.11 -11.99
N SER A 43 -7.17 7.11 -13.08
CA SER A 43 -6.39 5.93 -13.46
C SER A 43 -5.50 5.45 -12.31
N ASN A 44 -5.60 4.16 -11.98
CA ASN A 44 -4.75 3.51 -11.00
C ASN A 44 -3.33 3.24 -11.53
N GLN A 45 -3.12 3.39 -12.84
CA GLN A 45 -1.83 3.23 -13.47
C GLN A 45 -0.97 4.46 -13.23
N ARG A 46 0.24 4.29 -12.67
CA ARG A 46 1.14 5.40 -12.38
C ARG A 46 2.54 5.12 -12.91
N ILE A 47 3.09 6.13 -13.57
CA ILE A 47 4.48 6.12 -14.04
C ILE A 47 5.20 7.27 -13.37
N ARG A 48 6.33 6.97 -12.73
CA ARG A 48 7.24 7.97 -12.17
C ARG A 48 8.54 7.97 -12.96
N ILE A 49 8.94 9.14 -13.41
CA ILE A 49 10.15 9.36 -14.19
C ILE A 49 11.05 10.30 -13.40
N GLU A 50 12.28 9.91 -13.20
CA GLU A 50 13.27 10.69 -12.49
C GLU A 50 14.49 10.92 -13.37
N PHE A 51 14.83 12.19 -13.54
CA PHE A 51 16.11 12.61 -14.11
C PHE A 51 17.02 13.08 -12.97
N ASP A 52 18.16 12.45 -12.81
CA ASP A 52 19.18 12.85 -11.84
C ASP A 52 20.55 12.78 -12.50
N ASN A 53 21.27 13.92 -12.55
CA ASN A 53 22.55 14.05 -13.23
C ASN A 53 22.54 13.47 -14.66
N ASP A 54 21.55 13.86 -15.46
CA ASP A 54 21.27 13.37 -16.83
C ASP A 54 20.99 11.86 -16.95
N SER A 55 20.89 11.13 -15.86
CA SER A 55 20.41 9.75 -15.82
C SER A 55 18.87 9.73 -15.74
N CYS A 56 18.22 8.91 -16.56
CA CYS A 56 16.78 8.72 -16.55
C CYS A 56 16.41 7.37 -15.94
N ARG A 57 15.53 7.41 -14.94
CA ARG A 57 14.92 6.20 -14.34
C ARG A 57 13.42 6.25 -14.49
N ILE A 58 12.83 5.17 -14.94
CA ILE A 58 11.38 5.02 -15.13
C ILE A 58 10.89 3.94 -14.18
N TYR A 59 9.90 4.29 -13.37
CA TYR A 59 9.26 3.38 -12.42
C TYR A 59 7.79 3.22 -12.80
N ILE A 60 7.30 2.01 -12.75
CA ILE A 60 5.88 1.69 -12.90
C ILE A 60 5.35 1.29 -11.52
N ASP A 61 4.31 1.97 -11.07
CA ASP A 61 3.65 1.62 -9.81
C ASP A 61 2.74 0.41 -10.05
N ILE A 62 3.11 -0.71 -9.48
CA ILE A 62 2.35 -1.96 -9.56
C ILE A 62 1.27 -2.06 -8.47
N GLY A 63 1.37 -1.28 -7.41
CA GLY A 63 0.43 -1.29 -6.29
C GLY A 63 -0.84 -0.48 -6.55
N GLY A 64 -0.69 0.71 -7.14
CA GLY A 64 -1.78 1.66 -7.40
C GLY A 64 -2.26 2.39 -6.14
N VAL A 65 -2.34 1.72 -5.01
CA VAL A 65 -2.70 2.28 -3.70
C VAL A 65 -1.58 2.06 -2.68
N SER A 66 -1.50 2.96 -1.72
CA SER A 66 -0.47 2.86 -0.69
C SER A 66 -0.62 1.57 0.13
N MET A 67 0.46 0.82 0.26
CA MET A 67 0.46 -0.50 0.93
C MET A 67 0.15 -0.42 2.43
N TYR A 68 0.42 0.73 3.07
CA TYR A 68 0.07 0.91 4.48
C TYR A 68 -1.44 1.03 4.74
N LYS A 69 -2.25 1.40 3.74
CA LYS A 69 -3.71 1.43 3.87
C LYS A 69 -4.24 0.01 3.80
N ARG A 70 -4.90 -0.47 4.85
CA ARG A 70 -5.40 -1.85 4.92
C ARG A 70 -6.74 -2.07 4.24
N GLY A 71 -7.51 -1.00 3.98
CA GLY A 71 -8.81 -1.08 3.31
C GLY A 71 -9.99 -1.29 4.26
N TYR A 72 -9.76 -1.22 5.57
CA TYR A 72 -10.82 -1.12 6.56
C TYR A 72 -10.85 0.27 7.19
N ASP A 73 -12.04 0.71 7.53
CA ASP A 73 -12.23 1.96 8.26
C ASP A 73 -11.87 1.75 9.73
N LYS A 74 -11.04 2.63 10.26
CA LYS A 74 -10.74 2.69 11.68
C LYS A 74 -10.89 4.11 12.17
N PHE A 75 -11.26 4.24 13.43
CA PHE A 75 -11.20 5.54 14.10
C PHE A 75 -9.75 6.04 14.11
N VAL A 76 -9.53 7.23 13.61
CA VAL A 76 -8.19 7.82 13.55
C VAL A 76 -8.18 9.07 14.42
N GLU A 77 -7.44 9.01 15.51
CA GLU A 77 -7.08 10.17 16.31
C GLU A 77 -5.79 10.84 15.78
N ASN A 78 -5.30 11.84 16.50
CA ASN A 78 -4.12 12.61 16.10
C ASN A 78 -2.89 11.71 15.89
N ALA A 79 -2.33 11.76 14.68
CA ALA A 79 -1.05 11.14 14.31
C ALA A 79 -0.89 9.63 14.63
N PRO A 80 -1.75 8.74 14.10
CA PRO A 80 -1.59 7.30 14.32
C PRO A 80 -0.31 6.80 13.65
N ILE A 81 0.28 5.75 14.21
CA ILE A 81 1.36 5.02 13.55
C ILE A 81 0.83 4.39 12.25
N GLN A 82 1.66 4.32 11.21
CA GLN A 82 1.29 3.63 9.97
C GLN A 82 1.12 2.13 10.21
N ASP A 83 0.07 1.54 9.65
CA ASP A 83 -0.26 0.13 9.82
C ASP A 83 0.91 -0.80 9.44
N SER A 84 1.56 -0.54 8.31
CA SER A 84 2.74 -1.31 7.88
C SER A 84 3.93 -1.21 8.84
N LEU A 85 4.11 -0.06 9.50
CA LEU A 85 5.16 0.11 10.49
C LEU A 85 4.82 -0.64 11.78
N ALA A 86 3.57 -0.58 12.24
CA ALA A 86 3.10 -1.35 13.38
C ALA A 86 3.28 -2.85 13.16
N ALA A 87 2.86 -3.36 11.98
CA ALA A 87 3.10 -4.75 11.60
C ALA A 87 4.59 -5.13 11.64
N SER A 88 5.45 -4.27 11.10
CA SER A 88 6.91 -4.50 11.10
C SER A 88 7.49 -4.56 12.50
N ILE A 89 7.02 -3.71 13.42
CA ILE A 89 7.45 -3.71 14.83
C ILE A 89 6.98 -5.00 15.52
N LEU A 90 5.73 -5.42 15.33
CA LEU A 90 5.22 -6.68 15.89
C LEU A 90 6.04 -7.88 15.42
N LEU A 91 6.35 -7.95 14.12
CA LEU A 91 7.18 -9.02 13.56
C LEU A 91 8.61 -9.00 14.12
N ALA A 92 9.23 -7.82 14.16
CA ALA A 92 10.58 -7.67 14.74
C ALA A 92 10.63 -7.97 16.23
N GLY A 93 9.52 -7.71 16.95
CA GLY A 93 9.36 -8.04 18.38
C GLY A 93 9.06 -9.52 18.64
N GLY A 94 8.95 -10.36 17.62
CA GLY A 94 8.74 -11.79 17.79
C GLY A 94 7.31 -12.16 18.19
N ILE A 95 6.31 -11.45 17.67
CA ILE A 95 4.89 -11.63 18.03
C ILE A 95 4.39 -13.09 17.93
N PHE A 96 4.95 -13.89 17.03
CA PHE A 96 4.56 -15.29 16.86
C PHE A 96 5.02 -16.21 17.98
N GLN A 97 6.05 -15.81 18.73
CA GLN A 97 6.56 -16.52 19.91
C GLN A 97 5.95 -16.00 21.21
N ALA A 98 5.17 -14.92 21.14
CA ALA A 98 4.51 -14.33 22.31
C ALA A 98 3.25 -15.13 22.70
N THR A 99 2.87 -15.00 23.97
CA THR A 99 1.62 -15.55 24.51
C THR A 99 0.49 -14.53 24.54
N GLY A 100 0.78 -13.27 24.23
CA GLY A 100 -0.18 -12.18 24.17
C GLY A 100 0.47 -10.86 23.81
N LEU A 101 -0.36 -9.85 23.56
CA LEU A 101 0.03 -8.47 23.30
C LEU A 101 -0.59 -7.55 24.36
N ILE A 102 0.22 -6.66 24.93
CA ILE A 102 -0.26 -5.55 25.77
C ILE A 102 0.09 -4.25 25.06
N ASP A 103 -0.93 -3.46 24.75
CA ASP A 103 -0.79 -2.12 24.16
C ASP A 103 -1.26 -1.07 25.17
N PRO A 104 -0.34 -0.48 25.95
CA PRO A 104 -0.67 0.40 27.09
C PRO A 104 -1.08 1.82 26.68
N MET A 105 -0.93 2.19 25.42
CA MET A 105 -1.27 3.50 24.83
C MET A 105 -1.79 3.31 23.42
N CYS A 106 -2.89 2.56 23.29
CA CYS A 106 -3.33 2.02 22.00
C CYS A 106 -3.77 3.09 20.99
N GLY A 107 -4.19 4.27 21.44
CA GLY A 107 -4.72 5.30 20.56
C GLY A 107 -5.83 4.74 19.66
N SER A 108 -5.65 4.81 18.34
CA SER A 108 -6.56 4.21 17.35
C SER A 108 -6.42 2.68 17.20
N GLY A 109 -5.70 2.01 18.10
CA GLY A 109 -5.57 0.55 18.16
C GLY A 109 -4.73 -0.06 17.03
N THR A 110 -3.81 0.68 16.41
CA THR A 110 -3.11 0.18 15.22
C THR A 110 -2.34 -1.11 15.48
N PHE A 111 -1.63 -1.23 16.59
CA PHE A 111 -0.92 -2.47 16.94
C PHE A 111 -1.88 -3.63 17.19
N SER A 112 -2.94 -3.38 17.94
CA SER A 112 -3.94 -4.40 18.27
C SER A 112 -4.68 -4.90 17.06
N LEU A 113 -5.07 -3.99 16.14
CA LEU A 113 -5.74 -4.33 14.89
C LEU A 113 -4.82 -5.10 13.93
N GLU A 114 -3.56 -4.69 13.79
CA GLU A 114 -2.58 -5.42 12.97
C GLU A 114 -2.32 -6.83 13.53
N ASN A 115 -2.21 -6.95 14.86
CA ASN A 115 -2.05 -8.26 15.48
C ASN A 115 -3.30 -9.14 15.32
N ALA A 116 -4.50 -8.58 15.51
CA ALA A 116 -5.74 -9.30 15.28
C ALA A 116 -5.88 -9.77 13.81
N ALA A 117 -5.47 -8.94 12.85
CA ALA A 117 -5.41 -9.31 11.44
C ALA A 117 -4.44 -10.49 11.20
N MET A 118 -3.27 -10.50 11.84
CA MET A 118 -2.32 -11.61 11.77
C MET A 118 -2.90 -12.90 12.36
N ILE A 119 -3.56 -12.83 13.53
CA ILE A 119 -4.22 -13.99 14.18
C ILE A 119 -5.30 -14.58 13.27
N LYS A 120 -6.07 -13.72 12.60
CA LYS A 120 -7.12 -14.13 11.67
C LYS A 120 -6.60 -14.52 10.28
N ASN A 121 -5.30 -14.49 10.05
CA ASN A 121 -4.68 -14.68 8.74
C ASN A 121 -5.29 -13.76 7.66
N PHE A 122 -5.68 -12.56 8.07
CA PHE A 122 -6.20 -11.54 7.16
C PHE A 122 -5.02 -10.84 6.47
N HIS A 123 -4.79 -11.20 5.22
CA HIS A 123 -3.75 -10.57 4.41
C HIS A 123 -4.26 -9.28 3.76
N PRO A 124 -3.50 -8.17 3.84
CA PRO A 124 -3.91 -6.89 3.26
C PRO A 124 -4.20 -6.92 1.76
N ALA A 125 -3.66 -7.90 1.04
CA ALA A 125 -3.90 -8.10 -0.38
C ALA A 125 -5.34 -8.53 -0.71
N PHE A 126 -6.09 -9.10 0.25
CA PHE A 126 -7.44 -9.62 -0.03
C PHE A 126 -8.49 -8.54 -0.24
N SER A 127 -8.31 -7.39 0.39
CA SER A 127 -9.25 -6.26 0.32
C SER A 127 -8.87 -5.21 -0.71
N LYS A 128 -7.88 -5.48 -1.59
CA LYS A 128 -7.35 -4.49 -2.52
C LYS A 128 -7.38 -4.98 -3.95
N THR A 129 -7.65 -4.04 -4.87
CA THR A 129 -7.36 -4.19 -6.29
C THR A 129 -6.05 -3.47 -6.59
N PHE A 130 -5.11 -4.19 -7.16
CA PHE A 130 -3.79 -3.65 -7.49
C PHE A 130 -3.76 -3.08 -8.91
N ALA A 131 -2.91 -2.07 -9.14
CA ALA A 131 -2.77 -1.48 -10.46
C ALA A 131 -2.26 -2.50 -11.51
N PHE A 132 -1.49 -3.51 -11.12
CA PHE A 132 -1.04 -4.55 -12.05
C PHE A 132 -2.16 -5.44 -12.55
N GLU A 133 -3.31 -5.53 -11.86
CA GLU A 133 -4.46 -6.33 -12.31
C GLU A 133 -5.10 -5.78 -13.59
N GLY A 134 -4.92 -4.48 -13.87
CA GLY A 134 -5.31 -3.86 -15.14
C GLY A 134 -4.29 -4.00 -16.26
N GLN A 135 -3.15 -4.68 -16.05
CA GLN A 135 -2.14 -4.83 -17.09
C GLN A 135 -2.48 -5.97 -18.06
N PRO A 136 -2.17 -5.84 -19.38
CA PRO A 136 -2.44 -6.89 -20.36
C PRO A 136 -1.75 -8.22 -20.07
N ALA A 137 -0.64 -8.20 -19.32
CA ALA A 137 0.10 -9.40 -18.92
C ALA A 137 -0.43 -10.06 -17.65
N PHE A 138 -1.44 -9.49 -17.02
CA PHE A 138 -2.02 -10.03 -15.78
C PHE A 138 -2.69 -11.38 -16.00
N LYS A 139 -2.39 -12.32 -15.13
CA LYS A 139 -2.98 -13.67 -15.14
C LYS A 139 -3.77 -13.88 -13.84
N PRO A 140 -5.11 -13.76 -13.86
CA PRO A 140 -5.95 -13.89 -12.67
C PRO A 140 -5.72 -15.21 -11.92
N ASP A 141 -5.64 -16.33 -12.65
CA ASP A 141 -5.47 -17.66 -12.04
C ASP A 141 -4.16 -17.77 -11.25
N SER A 142 -3.06 -17.24 -11.80
CA SER A 142 -1.77 -17.24 -11.09
C SER A 142 -1.81 -16.37 -9.84
N PHE A 143 -2.54 -15.26 -9.89
CA PHE A 143 -2.67 -14.35 -8.76
C PHE A 143 -3.58 -14.96 -7.67
N ASN A 144 -4.69 -15.56 -8.05
CA ASN A 144 -5.58 -16.27 -7.13
C ASN A 144 -4.87 -17.44 -6.48
N TYR A 145 -4.14 -18.25 -7.25
CA TYR A 145 -3.28 -19.29 -6.70
C TYR A 145 -2.31 -18.76 -5.64
N THR A 146 -1.66 -17.62 -5.91
CA THR A 146 -0.73 -17.00 -4.94
C THR A 146 -1.45 -16.56 -3.68
N LYS A 147 -2.66 -15.97 -3.79
CA LYS A 147 -3.46 -15.57 -2.62
C LYS A 147 -3.85 -16.78 -1.75
N GLU A 148 -4.25 -17.88 -2.37
CA GLU A 148 -4.66 -19.11 -1.68
C GLU A 148 -3.48 -19.82 -0.98
N HIS A 149 -2.25 -19.60 -1.47
CA HIS A 149 -1.03 -20.21 -0.94
C HIS A 149 -0.16 -19.26 -0.13
N LEU A 150 -0.73 -18.14 0.34
CA LEU A 150 -0.02 -17.27 1.29
C LEU A 150 0.23 -18.01 2.60
N PRO A 151 1.38 -17.80 3.25
CA PRO A 151 1.68 -18.45 4.52
C PRO A 151 0.69 -18.02 5.60
N ASN A 152 0.17 -18.99 6.34
CA ASN A 152 -0.64 -18.71 7.51
C ASN A 152 0.25 -18.45 8.72
N TYR A 153 -0.14 -17.50 9.53
CA TYR A 153 0.49 -17.23 10.80
C TYR A 153 -0.07 -18.20 11.86
N SER A 154 0.81 -18.68 12.74
CA SER A 154 0.44 -19.54 13.86
C SER A 154 0.68 -18.79 15.17
N PHE A 155 -0.31 -18.79 16.04
CA PHE A 155 -0.28 -18.17 17.36
C PHE A 155 -0.63 -19.19 18.44
N SER A 156 -0.32 -18.88 19.69
CA SER A 156 -0.79 -19.64 20.85
C SER A 156 -2.33 -19.70 20.85
N GLU A 157 -2.91 -20.84 21.21
CA GLU A 157 -4.39 -21.00 21.29
C GLU A 157 -5.05 -19.99 22.23
N ASN A 158 -4.34 -19.56 23.29
CA ASN A 158 -4.84 -18.61 24.28
C ASN A 158 -4.20 -17.21 24.12
N PHE A 159 -3.87 -16.82 22.88
CA PHE A 159 -3.28 -15.50 22.63
C PHE A 159 -4.29 -14.40 22.92
N LEU A 160 -3.96 -13.51 23.87
CA LEU A 160 -4.81 -12.40 24.27
C LEU A 160 -4.21 -11.05 23.85
N ILE A 161 -5.10 -10.14 23.44
CA ILE A 161 -4.73 -8.74 23.16
C ILE A 161 -5.40 -7.87 24.22
N HIS A 162 -4.59 -7.13 24.98
CA HIS A 162 -5.05 -6.17 25.97
C HIS A 162 -4.69 -4.76 25.52
N THR A 163 -5.69 -3.88 25.42
CA THR A 163 -5.52 -2.49 25.00
C THR A 163 -5.89 -1.54 26.14
N PHE A 164 -5.07 -0.54 26.33
CA PHE A 164 -5.29 0.51 27.31
C PHE A 164 -5.05 1.87 26.67
N ASP A 165 -5.83 2.86 27.09
CA ASP A 165 -5.61 4.26 26.76
C ASP A 165 -6.27 5.15 27.83
N ILE A 166 -5.70 6.34 28.04
CA ILE A 166 -6.32 7.34 28.91
C ILE A 166 -7.58 7.94 28.28
N ASN A 167 -7.65 7.93 26.94
CA ASN A 167 -8.79 8.42 26.17
C ASN A 167 -9.85 7.34 26.04
N LYS A 168 -10.96 7.50 26.75
CA LYS A 168 -12.08 6.55 26.70
C LYS A 168 -12.65 6.30 25.29
N LYS A 169 -12.59 7.31 24.41
CA LYS A 169 -13.07 7.14 23.02
C LYS A 169 -12.21 6.13 22.25
N CYS A 170 -10.90 6.11 22.50
CA CYS A 170 -10.01 5.15 21.88
C CYS A 170 -10.39 3.71 22.28
N ILE A 171 -10.64 3.47 23.56
CA ILE A 171 -11.02 2.14 24.05
C ILE A 171 -12.38 1.67 23.53
N GLN A 172 -13.31 2.57 23.24
CA GLN A 172 -14.62 2.21 22.71
C GLN A 172 -14.61 1.84 21.22
N THR A 173 -13.54 2.19 20.52
CA THR A 173 -13.44 2.02 19.05
C THR A 173 -12.44 0.93 18.63
N VAL A 174 -11.66 0.41 19.55
CA VAL A 174 -10.75 -0.73 19.36
C VAL A 174 -11.39 -1.99 19.90
#